data_4a80735cd0244e54056b5a686d0c1f6d
#
_entry.id   4a80735cd0244e54056b5a686d0c1f6d
#
_cell.length_a   1.000
_cell.length_b   1.000
_cell.length_c   1.000
_cell.angle_alpha   90.00
_cell.angle_beta   90.00
_cell.angle_gamma   90.00
#
_symmetry.space_group_name_H-M   'P 1'
#
loop_
_entity.id
_entity.type
_entity.pdbx_description
1 polymer ?
#
loop_
_entity_poly.entity_id
_entity_poly.type
_entity_poly.pdbx_seq_one_letter_code
_entity_poly.pdbx_strand_id
1 'polypeptide(L)'
;MKTLTTICLIALLLPSPAVPQAAARNRGKLDWQPWSDKVFADAKHDRKFVLLDLEAVWCHWCHVMDANTYSDPAVIKILQSHYIVVKADQDSRPDLSNRYEDFGWPATVVFNSEGHEIVKRQGYLAPDEMTSLLQAIIDDPSPGPSVQPEPKLEVPANPELGATLRQQLQKNYLEGYDSKNGSWGTDQKYLDWDSVEYSMDLARRNNDSQAAHMAQQTLTEQLHLLDPAWGGVYQYSTDGDWNSPHFEKIMQMQAENLRIYSLAYSAWGNPEYLHAAQEIRRYLKTLLTSPQGAFYTSQDADLIDGKHSADYFALDDAARRKLGVPRVDKHIYARENAWAINALVTLYAATGDAKVLDDAERATHWIVANRALPGGGFRHGTQDTAGPYLGDNIAMARAFISLYAATGDRAWLSNAESAMKFIDRNFKGDQPAGFITSKAPTDRAYTPHPERDENVGVARAANLLFHYTGNQAYEQMSQRAMRYLAAKPVVYRLPASSVLLADLELSSEPLHLTIVGSKNDPIARNLFQEALRYPSSYKRVEWWDSREGKLPNPDVQYPQLKVSAAFICTNRTCSPPVYNPADLRAKVDRLLKIQAQPSVAAK
;
A
#
# COMPACT_ATOMS: atom_id res chain seq x y z
N MET A 1 45.69 59.04 -10.99
CA MET A 1 45.28 58.07 -9.97
C MET A 1 43.80 58.30 -9.71
N LYS A 2 42.93 57.46 -10.28
CA LYS A 2 41.47 57.46 -10.04
C LYS A 2 41.09 56.06 -9.53
N THR A 3 40.71 56.02 -8.28
CA THR A 3 40.21 54.81 -7.57
C THR A 3 38.77 54.53 -8.01
N LEU A 4 38.55 53.38 -8.62
CA LEU A 4 37.20 52.82 -8.86
C LEU A 4 36.77 52.05 -7.63
N THR A 5 35.67 52.46 -7.04
CA THR A 5 35.00 51.76 -5.95
C THR A 5 33.93 50.86 -6.57
N THR A 6 34.10 49.52 -6.48
CA THR A 6 33.12 48.51 -6.92
C THR A 6 32.09 48.33 -5.83
N ILE A 7 30.84 48.68 -6.10
CA ILE A 7 29.70 48.43 -5.23
C ILE A 7 29.16 47.01 -5.56
N CYS A 8 29.32 46.07 -4.62
CA CYS A 8 28.66 44.76 -4.68
C CYS A 8 27.20 44.92 -4.22
N LEU A 9 26.26 44.77 -5.15
CA LEU A 9 24.84 44.63 -4.83
C LEU A 9 24.58 43.16 -4.40
N ILE A 10 24.35 42.95 -3.11
CA ILE A 10 23.83 41.66 -2.59
C ILE A 10 22.33 41.70 -2.78
N ALA A 11 21.85 40.95 -3.75
CA ALA A 11 20.42 40.69 -3.91
C ALA A 11 19.97 39.70 -2.82
N LEU A 12 19.24 40.17 -1.82
CA LEU A 12 18.53 39.35 -0.85
C LEU A 12 17.34 38.67 -1.57
N LEU A 13 17.50 37.39 -1.87
CA LEU A 13 16.38 36.50 -2.27
C LEU A 13 15.56 36.22 -1.03
N LEU A 14 14.45 36.92 -0.86
CA LEU A 14 13.40 36.56 0.10
C LEU A 14 12.68 35.30 -0.41
N PRO A 15 12.47 34.29 0.43
CA PRO A 15 11.66 33.15 0.01
C PRO A 15 10.21 33.61 -0.18
N SER A 16 9.67 33.37 -1.37
CA SER A 16 8.22 33.52 -1.62
C SER A 16 7.44 32.61 -0.69
N PRO A 17 6.39 33.09 -0.02
CA PRO A 17 5.54 32.23 0.78
C PRO A 17 4.85 31.20 -0.15
N ALA A 18 5.02 29.90 0.17
CA ALA A 18 4.25 28.84 -0.45
C ALA A 18 2.76 29.07 -0.12
N VAL A 19 1.98 29.46 -1.10
CA VAL A 19 0.51 29.55 -0.99
C VAL A 19 -0.01 28.13 -0.86
N PRO A 20 -0.82 27.79 0.16
CA PRO A 20 -1.45 26.48 0.23
C PRO A 20 -2.38 26.29 -0.97
N GLN A 21 -2.10 25.31 -1.80
CA GLN A 21 -2.83 25.02 -3.04
C GLN A 21 -4.29 24.55 -2.79
N ALA A 22 -4.63 24.25 -1.53
CA ALA A 22 -5.99 23.90 -1.10
C ALA A 22 -6.99 25.08 -1.10
N ALA A 23 -6.53 26.33 -1.11
CA ALA A 23 -7.41 27.50 -1.01
C ALA A 23 -8.05 27.95 -2.34
N ALA A 24 -7.73 27.34 -3.48
CA ALA A 24 -8.15 27.84 -4.80
C ALA A 24 -9.48 27.24 -5.33
N ARG A 25 -10.13 26.30 -4.63
CA ARG A 25 -11.33 25.61 -5.12
C ARG A 25 -12.66 26.04 -4.53
N ASN A 26 -12.72 27.00 -3.68
CA ASN A 26 -13.99 27.46 -3.09
C ASN A 26 -14.75 28.39 -4.04
N ARG A 27 -15.26 27.87 -5.15
CA ARG A 27 -16.15 28.62 -6.08
C ARG A 27 -17.63 28.37 -5.84
N GLY A 28 -18.00 27.56 -4.86
CA GLY A 28 -19.39 27.31 -4.47
C GLY A 28 -19.83 28.22 -3.33
N LYS A 29 -21.15 28.46 -3.21
CA LYS A 29 -21.76 29.16 -2.08
C LYS A 29 -21.69 28.36 -0.75
N LEU A 30 -21.09 27.16 -0.75
CA LEU A 30 -20.90 26.32 0.44
C LEU A 30 -19.57 26.66 1.11
N ASP A 31 -19.60 26.78 2.44
CA ASP A 31 -18.43 27.04 3.29
C ASP A 31 -17.89 25.69 3.81
N TRP A 32 -17.07 25.02 2.99
CA TRP A 32 -16.47 23.76 3.31
C TRP A 32 -15.47 23.86 4.45
N GLN A 33 -15.69 23.11 5.52
CA GLN A 33 -14.83 23.04 6.69
C GLN A 33 -13.90 21.81 6.61
N PRO A 34 -12.67 21.86 7.16
CA PRO A 34 -11.89 20.67 7.38
C PRO A 34 -12.48 19.82 8.50
N TRP A 35 -12.31 18.50 8.43
CA TRP A 35 -12.72 17.60 9.52
C TRP A 35 -12.02 17.96 10.84
N SER A 36 -12.80 18.18 11.89
CA SER A 36 -12.31 18.52 13.23
C SER A 36 -13.40 18.38 14.29
N ASP A 37 -13.01 18.22 15.56
CA ASP A 37 -13.94 18.26 16.70
C ASP A 37 -14.75 19.57 16.77
N LYS A 38 -14.17 20.67 16.29
CA LYS A 38 -14.84 21.96 16.24
C LYS A 38 -16.10 21.92 15.40
N VAL A 39 -16.08 21.20 14.28
CA VAL A 39 -17.25 21.05 13.39
C VAL A 39 -18.44 20.47 14.15
N PHE A 40 -18.23 19.45 14.98
CA PHE A 40 -19.30 18.83 15.77
C PHE A 40 -19.75 19.72 16.94
N ALA A 41 -18.85 20.50 17.54
CA ALA A 41 -19.20 21.48 18.54
C ALA A 41 -20.08 22.62 17.95
N ASP A 42 -19.70 23.11 16.76
CA ASP A 42 -20.46 24.11 16.02
C ASP A 42 -21.84 23.55 15.58
N ALA A 43 -21.87 22.29 15.07
CA ALA A 43 -23.12 21.62 14.70
C ALA A 43 -24.08 21.48 15.87
N LYS A 44 -23.56 21.16 17.06
CA LYS A 44 -24.38 21.10 18.28
C LYS A 44 -24.92 22.44 18.71
N HIS A 45 -24.10 23.50 18.63
CA HIS A 45 -24.51 24.88 18.95
C HIS A 45 -25.61 25.36 17.99
N ASP A 46 -25.43 25.12 16.68
CA ASP A 46 -26.30 25.61 15.61
C ASP A 46 -27.50 24.68 15.35
N ARG A 47 -27.58 23.53 16.02
CA ARG A 47 -28.57 22.45 15.81
C ARG A 47 -28.60 21.95 14.37
N LYS A 48 -27.43 21.72 13.82
CA LYS A 48 -27.22 21.23 12.46
C LYS A 48 -26.67 19.81 12.45
N PHE A 49 -26.86 19.15 11.31
CA PHE A 49 -26.14 17.91 10.97
C PHE A 49 -24.73 18.22 10.45
N VAL A 50 -23.89 17.20 10.33
CA VAL A 50 -22.61 17.30 9.66
C VAL A 50 -22.64 16.41 8.43
N LEU A 51 -22.32 16.96 7.25
CA LEU A 51 -22.15 16.21 6.02
C LEU A 51 -20.66 16.17 5.69
N LEU A 52 -20.09 14.95 5.66
CA LEU A 52 -18.74 14.69 5.15
C LEU A 52 -18.83 14.29 3.68
N ASP A 53 -18.14 15.03 2.84
CA ASP A 53 -17.74 14.66 1.49
C ASP A 53 -16.29 14.16 1.55
N LEU A 54 -16.11 12.85 1.44
CA LEU A 54 -14.78 12.23 1.37
C LEU A 54 -14.44 12.04 -0.10
N GLU A 55 -13.52 12.85 -0.57
CA GLU A 55 -13.10 12.92 -1.98
C GLU A 55 -11.63 12.55 -2.17
N ALA A 56 -11.18 12.54 -3.41
CA ALA A 56 -9.78 12.48 -3.77
C ALA A 56 -9.45 13.50 -4.86
N VAL A 57 -8.24 14.04 -4.80
CA VAL A 57 -7.75 15.05 -5.76
C VAL A 57 -7.77 14.52 -7.21
N TRP A 58 -7.61 13.21 -7.39
CA TRP A 58 -7.53 12.52 -8.67
C TRP A 58 -8.88 12.00 -9.20
N CYS A 59 -9.96 12.12 -8.43
CA CYS A 59 -11.20 11.38 -8.61
C CYS A 59 -12.15 12.10 -9.60
N HIS A 60 -12.38 11.51 -10.76
CA HIS A 60 -13.33 12.04 -11.77
C HIS A 60 -14.74 12.28 -11.20
N TRP A 61 -15.33 11.29 -10.55
CA TRP A 61 -16.69 11.41 -10.02
C TRP A 61 -16.83 12.41 -8.88
N CYS A 62 -15.74 12.69 -8.15
CA CYS A 62 -15.71 13.77 -7.16
C CYS A 62 -15.82 15.14 -7.84
N HIS A 63 -15.09 15.33 -8.96
CA HIS A 63 -15.20 16.56 -9.76
C HIS A 63 -16.58 16.73 -10.40
N VAL A 64 -17.18 15.64 -10.89
CA VAL A 64 -18.55 15.65 -11.42
C VAL A 64 -19.55 16.05 -10.33
N MET A 65 -19.39 15.54 -9.09
CA MET A 65 -20.25 15.86 -7.96
C MET A 65 -20.10 17.32 -7.52
N ASP A 66 -18.88 17.85 -7.50
CA ASP A 66 -18.63 19.28 -7.23
C ASP A 66 -19.29 20.19 -8.28
N ALA A 67 -19.13 19.83 -9.56
CA ALA A 67 -19.63 20.62 -10.67
C ALA A 67 -21.16 20.62 -10.78
N ASN A 68 -21.82 19.53 -10.42
CA ASN A 68 -23.27 19.35 -10.60
C ASN A 68 -24.03 19.43 -9.27
N THR A 69 -23.73 18.53 -8.32
CA THR A 69 -24.54 18.35 -7.10
C THR A 69 -24.31 19.46 -6.10
N TYR A 70 -23.06 19.75 -5.76
CA TYR A 70 -22.72 20.80 -4.79
C TYR A 70 -22.81 22.21 -5.37
N SER A 71 -23.06 22.37 -6.67
CA SER A 71 -23.35 23.64 -7.33
C SER A 71 -24.85 23.88 -7.54
N ASP A 72 -25.72 22.87 -7.29
CA ASP A 72 -27.16 22.98 -7.46
C ASP A 72 -27.80 23.90 -6.41
N PRO A 73 -28.63 24.89 -6.80
CA PRO A 73 -29.23 25.84 -5.86
C PRO A 73 -30.13 25.23 -4.77
N ALA A 74 -30.83 24.11 -5.06
CA ALA A 74 -31.69 23.44 -4.10
C ALA A 74 -30.86 22.70 -3.05
N VAL A 75 -29.81 21.98 -3.48
CA VAL A 75 -28.85 21.32 -2.61
C VAL A 75 -28.15 22.34 -1.71
N ILE A 76 -27.61 23.43 -2.29
CA ILE A 76 -26.93 24.51 -1.53
C ILE A 76 -27.87 25.09 -0.45
N LYS A 77 -29.13 25.36 -0.79
CA LYS A 77 -30.09 25.93 0.14
C LYS A 77 -30.33 25.03 1.35
N ILE A 78 -30.49 23.72 1.15
CA ILE A 78 -30.72 22.77 2.25
C ILE A 78 -29.46 22.65 3.09
N LEU A 79 -28.28 22.49 2.47
CA LEU A 79 -27.01 22.35 3.18
C LEU A 79 -26.69 23.56 4.03
N GLN A 80 -26.83 24.78 3.50
CA GLN A 80 -26.62 26.02 4.28
C GLN A 80 -27.54 26.13 5.49
N SER A 81 -28.79 25.68 5.35
CA SER A 81 -29.83 25.83 6.40
C SER A 81 -29.67 24.81 7.53
N HIS A 82 -29.31 23.54 7.20
CA HIS A 82 -29.45 22.42 8.13
C HIS A 82 -28.14 21.64 8.37
N TYR A 83 -27.07 21.91 7.62
CA TYR A 83 -25.82 21.14 7.70
C TYR A 83 -24.63 22.05 7.89
N ILE A 84 -23.58 21.51 8.54
CA ILE A 84 -22.20 21.96 8.38
C ILE A 84 -21.55 21.01 7.40
N VAL A 85 -20.98 21.56 6.33
CA VAL A 85 -20.36 20.75 5.28
C VAL A 85 -18.87 20.61 5.51
N VAL A 86 -18.39 19.40 5.46
CA VAL A 86 -16.99 19.01 5.67
C VAL A 86 -16.46 18.32 4.41
N LYS A 87 -15.31 18.73 3.96
CA LYS A 87 -14.61 18.10 2.85
C LYS A 87 -13.26 17.55 3.34
N ALA A 88 -13.00 16.29 3.03
CA ALA A 88 -11.73 15.64 3.35
C ALA A 88 -11.19 14.91 2.12
N ASP A 89 -9.91 15.12 1.84
CA ASP A 89 -9.19 14.35 0.83
C ASP A 89 -8.66 13.06 1.44
N GLN A 90 -8.99 11.94 0.83
CA GLN A 90 -8.69 10.59 1.31
C GLN A 90 -7.19 10.31 1.41
N ASP A 91 -6.38 10.88 0.50
CA ASP A 91 -4.93 10.69 0.53
C ASP A 91 -4.30 11.40 1.73
N SER A 92 -4.86 12.55 2.14
CA SER A 92 -4.40 13.32 3.29
C SER A 92 -4.90 12.79 4.65
N ARG A 93 -5.95 11.95 4.65
CA ARG A 93 -6.64 11.43 5.84
C ARG A 93 -6.79 9.90 5.76
N PRO A 94 -5.68 9.14 5.92
CA PRO A 94 -5.71 7.67 5.87
C PRO A 94 -6.70 7.04 6.85
N ASP A 95 -6.92 7.65 8.00
CA ASP A 95 -7.89 7.21 9.01
C ASP A 95 -9.35 7.26 8.50
N LEU A 96 -9.75 8.35 7.84
CA LEU A 96 -11.06 8.47 7.24
C LEU A 96 -11.18 7.61 5.98
N SER A 97 -10.12 7.55 5.17
CA SER A 97 -10.05 6.68 4.01
C SER A 97 -10.31 5.22 4.37
N ASN A 98 -9.56 4.68 5.31
CA ASN A 98 -9.70 3.28 5.76
C ASN A 98 -11.11 3.01 6.32
N ARG A 99 -11.68 3.97 7.09
CA ARG A 99 -13.03 3.81 7.67
C ARG A 99 -14.13 3.70 6.62
N TYR A 100 -14.00 4.44 5.52
CA TYR A 100 -15.07 4.56 4.50
C TYR A 100 -14.68 3.97 3.15
N GLU A 101 -13.59 3.19 3.05
CA GLU A 101 -13.10 2.61 1.80
C GLU A 101 -14.16 1.79 1.03
N ASP A 102 -15.05 1.11 1.76
CA ASP A 102 -16.14 0.33 1.16
C ASP A 102 -17.16 1.17 0.39
N PHE A 103 -17.18 2.48 0.61
CA PHE A 103 -18.10 3.41 -0.06
C PHE A 103 -17.46 4.08 -1.28
N GLY A 104 -16.18 3.80 -1.58
CA GLY A 104 -15.46 4.38 -2.71
C GLY A 104 -15.39 5.92 -2.64
N TRP A 105 -15.11 6.55 -3.78
CA TRP A 105 -15.00 8.00 -3.88
C TRP A 105 -15.83 8.54 -5.04
N PRO A 106 -16.62 9.63 -4.81
CA PRO A 106 -16.85 10.28 -3.52
C PRO A 106 -17.66 9.41 -2.55
N ALA A 107 -17.42 9.54 -1.24
CA ALA A 107 -18.26 8.95 -0.22
C ALA A 107 -18.98 10.07 0.55
N THR A 108 -20.31 10.00 0.64
CA THR A 108 -21.11 10.96 1.42
C THR A 108 -21.52 10.31 2.74
N VAL A 109 -21.08 10.91 3.86
CA VAL A 109 -21.45 10.44 5.20
C VAL A 109 -22.14 11.58 5.96
N VAL A 110 -23.28 11.30 6.56
CA VAL A 110 -24.01 12.29 7.38
C VAL A 110 -24.01 11.83 8.83
N PHE A 111 -23.72 12.79 9.72
CA PHE A 111 -23.68 12.60 11.17
C PHE A 111 -24.67 13.51 11.87
N ASN A 112 -25.12 13.09 13.05
CA ASN A 112 -25.74 14.01 13.99
C ASN A 112 -24.66 14.90 14.68
N SER A 113 -25.11 15.86 15.50
CA SER A 113 -24.18 16.77 16.19
C SER A 113 -23.33 16.13 17.30
N GLU A 114 -23.63 14.90 17.69
CA GLU A 114 -22.84 14.09 18.62
C GLU A 114 -21.79 13.24 17.93
N GLY A 115 -21.73 13.25 16.58
CA GLY A 115 -20.79 12.47 15.78
C GLY A 115 -21.24 11.05 15.46
N HIS A 116 -22.51 10.70 15.72
CA HIS A 116 -23.05 9.40 15.31
C HIS A 116 -23.47 9.44 13.84
N GLU A 117 -23.09 8.43 13.09
CA GLU A 117 -23.47 8.26 11.69
C GLU A 117 -24.99 8.09 11.55
N ILE A 118 -25.58 8.77 10.56
CA ILE A 118 -26.99 8.63 10.18
C ILE A 118 -27.10 7.86 8.87
N VAL A 119 -26.25 8.19 7.89
CA VAL A 119 -26.26 7.55 6.58
C VAL A 119 -24.87 7.57 5.94
N LYS A 120 -24.59 6.54 5.16
CA LYS A 120 -23.41 6.45 4.27
C LYS A 120 -23.88 6.16 2.86
N ARG A 121 -23.34 6.87 1.87
CA ARG A 121 -23.64 6.68 0.44
C ARG A 121 -22.37 6.54 -0.36
N GLN A 122 -22.40 5.63 -1.30
CA GLN A 122 -21.31 5.34 -2.22
C GLN A 122 -21.48 6.12 -3.52
N GLY A 123 -20.38 6.72 -4.00
CA GLY A 123 -20.28 7.27 -5.34
C GLY A 123 -21.07 8.56 -5.56
N TYR A 124 -21.20 8.93 -6.82
CA TYR A 124 -21.89 10.13 -7.27
C TYR A 124 -23.39 10.10 -6.92
N LEU A 125 -23.88 11.19 -6.38
CA LEU A 125 -25.32 11.44 -6.14
C LEU A 125 -25.78 12.59 -7.01
N ALA A 126 -26.82 12.39 -7.81
CA ALA A 126 -27.44 13.45 -8.61
C ALA A 126 -28.10 14.52 -7.70
N PRO A 127 -28.30 15.77 -8.16
CA PRO A 127 -28.86 16.84 -7.33
C PRO A 127 -30.22 16.52 -6.69
N ASP A 128 -31.10 15.84 -7.41
CA ASP A 128 -32.41 15.42 -6.92
C ASP A 128 -32.32 14.28 -5.89
N GLU A 129 -31.42 13.33 -6.09
CA GLU A 129 -31.13 12.28 -5.13
C GLU A 129 -30.54 12.86 -3.84
N MET A 130 -29.57 13.78 -3.95
CA MET A 130 -28.99 14.47 -2.79
C MET A 130 -30.05 15.29 -2.05
N THR A 131 -30.87 16.06 -2.75
CA THR A 131 -31.96 16.85 -2.16
C THR A 131 -32.92 15.96 -1.39
N SER A 132 -33.33 14.84 -1.98
CA SER A 132 -34.25 13.87 -1.35
C SER A 132 -33.62 13.23 -0.12
N LEU A 133 -32.35 12.85 -0.18
CA LEU A 133 -31.61 12.29 0.94
C LEU A 133 -31.51 13.28 2.11
N LEU A 134 -31.10 14.51 1.82
CA LEU A 134 -30.93 15.55 2.85
C LEU A 134 -32.27 15.88 3.52
N GLN A 135 -33.37 15.96 2.76
CA GLN A 135 -34.68 16.21 3.32
C GLN A 135 -35.18 15.05 4.18
N ALA A 136 -34.98 13.80 3.74
CA ALA A 136 -35.34 12.61 4.49
C ALA A 136 -34.66 12.56 5.87
N ILE A 137 -33.37 12.97 5.96
CA ILE A 137 -32.63 13.04 7.23
C ILE A 137 -33.17 14.14 8.15
N ILE A 138 -33.61 15.27 7.58
CA ILE A 138 -34.25 16.36 8.36
C ILE A 138 -35.55 15.87 8.95
N ASP A 139 -36.35 15.14 8.19
CA ASP A 139 -37.66 14.64 8.62
C ASP A 139 -37.54 13.47 9.60
N ASP A 140 -36.54 12.58 9.44
CA ASP A 140 -36.25 11.48 10.35
C ASP A 140 -34.70 11.27 10.46
N PRO A 141 -34.07 11.75 11.53
CA PRO A 141 -32.65 11.62 11.77
C PRO A 141 -32.22 10.27 12.35
N SER A 142 -33.08 9.27 12.36
CA SER A 142 -32.71 7.90 12.81
C SER A 142 -31.66 7.27 11.90
N PRO A 143 -30.72 6.46 12.43
CA PRO A 143 -29.74 5.77 11.62
C PRO A 143 -30.39 4.90 10.54
N GLY A 144 -29.99 5.12 9.28
CA GLY A 144 -30.48 4.37 8.12
C GLY A 144 -29.79 3.00 7.97
N PRO A 145 -30.25 2.19 7.00
CA PRO A 145 -29.75 0.81 6.80
C PRO A 145 -28.25 0.71 6.48
N SER A 146 -27.62 1.78 6.00
CA SER A 146 -26.18 1.82 5.73
C SER A 146 -25.32 1.93 7.00
N VAL A 147 -25.92 2.27 8.14
CA VAL A 147 -25.25 2.34 9.44
C VAL A 147 -25.54 1.05 10.20
N GLN A 148 -24.60 0.14 10.18
CA GLN A 148 -24.70 -1.11 10.92
C GLN A 148 -23.88 -1.02 12.21
N PRO A 149 -24.38 -1.59 13.32
CA PRO A 149 -23.56 -1.73 14.53
C PRO A 149 -22.28 -2.48 14.22
N GLU A 150 -21.17 -2.03 14.79
CA GLU A 150 -19.92 -2.77 14.67
C GLU A 150 -20.07 -4.17 15.26
N PRO A 151 -19.71 -5.23 14.52
CA PRO A 151 -19.84 -6.59 15.01
C PRO A 151 -18.92 -6.79 16.21
N LYS A 152 -19.42 -7.42 17.25
CA LYS A 152 -18.57 -7.81 18.40
C LYS A 152 -17.51 -8.79 17.93
N LEU A 153 -16.25 -8.42 18.10
CA LEU A 153 -15.13 -9.28 17.75
C LEU A 153 -14.92 -10.35 18.84
N GLU A 154 -15.07 -11.62 18.47
CA GLU A 154 -14.64 -12.76 19.26
C GLU A 154 -13.20 -13.08 18.85
N VAL A 155 -12.25 -12.54 19.62
CA VAL A 155 -10.82 -12.71 19.35
C VAL A 155 -10.38 -14.11 19.77
N PRO A 156 -9.87 -14.94 18.85
CA PRO A 156 -9.39 -16.28 19.18
C PRO A 156 -8.10 -16.23 20.01
N ALA A 157 -7.90 -17.23 20.85
CA ALA A 157 -6.66 -17.36 21.64
C ALA A 157 -5.46 -17.73 20.72
N ASN A 158 -5.70 -18.58 19.71
CA ASN A 158 -4.70 -18.98 18.74
C ASN A 158 -4.59 -17.92 17.62
N PRO A 159 -3.38 -17.47 17.25
CA PRO A 159 -3.17 -16.54 16.14
C PRO A 159 -3.39 -17.16 14.75
N GLU A 160 -3.33 -18.48 14.61
CA GLU A 160 -3.57 -19.15 13.34
C GLU A 160 -5.05 -19.19 12.99
N LEU A 161 -5.36 -19.18 11.69
CA LEU A 161 -6.72 -19.42 11.22
C LEU A 161 -7.19 -20.82 11.64
N GLY A 162 -8.37 -20.92 12.25
CA GLY A 162 -9.00 -22.23 12.48
C GLY A 162 -9.25 -22.94 11.16
N ALA A 163 -9.18 -24.28 11.14
CA ALA A 163 -9.28 -25.08 9.92
C ALA A 163 -10.54 -24.76 9.10
N THR A 164 -11.70 -24.62 9.75
CA THR A 164 -12.97 -24.29 9.08
C THR A 164 -12.92 -22.91 8.42
N LEU A 165 -12.36 -21.91 9.10
CA LEU A 165 -12.25 -20.56 8.56
C LEU A 165 -11.25 -20.52 7.38
N ARG A 166 -10.10 -21.18 7.53
CA ARG A 166 -9.10 -21.29 6.44
C ARG A 166 -9.73 -21.93 5.19
N GLN A 167 -10.45 -23.05 5.35
CA GLN A 167 -11.15 -23.70 4.25
C GLN A 167 -12.20 -22.80 3.60
N GLN A 168 -12.95 -22.03 4.40
CA GLN A 168 -13.93 -21.08 3.87
C GLN A 168 -13.26 -19.97 3.05
N LEU A 169 -12.16 -19.40 3.54
CA LEU A 169 -11.43 -18.37 2.80
C LEU A 169 -10.79 -18.90 1.51
N GLN A 170 -10.25 -20.12 1.55
CA GLN A 170 -9.74 -20.78 0.34
C GLN A 170 -10.85 -21.05 -0.68
N LYS A 171 -12.02 -21.46 -0.22
CA LYS A 171 -13.20 -21.62 -1.07
C LYS A 171 -13.61 -20.28 -1.69
N ASN A 172 -13.71 -19.22 -0.88
CA ASN A 172 -14.05 -17.87 -1.35
C ASN A 172 -13.05 -17.36 -2.39
N TYR A 173 -11.75 -17.60 -2.17
CA TYR A 173 -10.70 -17.26 -3.13
C TYR A 173 -10.91 -17.95 -4.48
N LEU A 174 -11.26 -19.26 -4.50
CA LEU A 174 -11.50 -20.01 -5.73
C LEU A 174 -12.81 -19.59 -6.42
N GLU A 175 -13.89 -19.43 -5.65
CA GLU A 175 -15.22 -19.07 -6.17
C GLU A 175 -15.31 -17.60 -6.63
N GLY A 176 -14.50 -16.72 -6.04
CA GLY A 176 -14.42 -15.32 -6.43
C GLY A 176 -13.65 -15.05 -7.73
N TYR A 177 -13.00 -16.09 -8.30
CA TYR A 177 -12.24 -15.92 -9.53
C TYR A 177 -13.13 -15.98 -10.77
N ASP A 178 -13.11 -14.91 -11.56
CA ASP A 178 -13.73 -14.86 -12.89
C ASP A 178 -12.83 -15.53 -13.94
N SER A 179 -13.10 -16.80 -14.23
CA SER A 179 -12.29 -17.55 -15.19
C SER A 179 -12.43 -17.08 -16.64
N LYS A 180 -13.47 -16.30 -16.96
CA LYS A 180 -13.67 -15.74 -18.31
C LYS A 180 -12.78 -14.53 -18.55
N ASN A 181 -12.77 -13.60 -17.61
CA ASN A 181 -12.07 -12.31 -17.75
C ASN A 181 -10.78 -12.21 -16.92
N GLY A 182 -10.43 -13.24 -16.16
CA GLY A 182 -9.15 -13.35 -15.47
C GLY A 182 -8.95 -12.32 -14.35
N SER A 183 -9.75 -12.37 -13.28
CA SER A 183 -9.51 -11.57 -12.06
C SER A 183 -10.41 -12.04 -10.91
N TRP A 184 -10.19 -11.50 -9.71
CA TRP A 184 -11.16 -11.56 -8.62
C TRP A 184 -12.07 -10.33 -8.66
N GLY A 185 -13.36 -10.51 -8.45
CA GLY A 185 -14.38 -9.49 -8.59
C GLY A 185 -15.15 -9.58 -9.92
N THR A 186 -16.40 -9.10 -9.95
CA THR A 186 -17.33 -9.25 -11.08
C THR A 186 -17.45 -7.97 -11.91
N ASP A 187 -17.75 -6.84 -11.29
CA ASP A 187 -18.14 -5.62 -12.00
C ASP A 187 -16.94 -4.71 -12.32
N GLN A 188 -15.95 -4.69 -11.43
CA GLN A 188 -14.71 -3.94 -11.63
C GLN A 188 -13.53 -4.90 -11.82
N LYS A 189 -12.66 -4.57 -12.76
CA LYS A 189 -11.43 -5.31 -13.06
C LYS A 189 -10.21 -4.47 -12.71
N TYR A 190 -9.37 -5.01 -11.86
CA TYR A 190 -8.08 -4.48 -11.46
C TYR A 190 -7.17 -5.61 -10.96
N LEU A 191 -5.89 -5.33 -10.78
CA LEU A 191 -4.98 -6.29 -10.19
C LEU A 191 -5.31 -6.45 -8.70
N ASP A 192 -5.94 -7.56 -8.33
CA ASP A 192 -5.96 -8.01 -6.94
C ASP A 192 -4.59 -8.63 -6.61
N TRP A 193 -3.68 -7.76 -6.17
CA TRP A 193 -2.28 -8.14 -5.93
C TRP A 193 -2.11 -9.22 -4.87
N ASP A 194 -2.96 -9.25 -3.85
CA ASP A 194 -2.89 -10.26 -2.80
C ASP A 194 -3.33 -11.63 -3.31
N SER A 195 -4.38 -11.68 -4.10
CA SER A 195 -4.86 -12.92 -4.72
C SER A 195 -3.87 -13.46 -5.76
N VAL A 196 -3.26 -12.58 -6.56
CA VAL A 196 -2.21 -12.97 -7.50
C VAL A 196 -0.95 -13.46 -6.74
N GLU A 197 -0.51 -12.76 -5.69
CA GLU A 197 0.63 -13.18 -4.87
C GLU A 197 0.38 -14.53 -4.19
N TYR A 198 -0.82 -14.74 -3.64
CA TYR A 198 -1.23 -16.01 -3.06
C TYR A 198 -1.23 -17.14 -4.09
N SER A 199 -1.76 -16.88 -5.29
CA SER A 199 -1.71 -17.83 -6.42
C SER A 199 -0.29 -18.19 -6.82
N MET A 200 0.60 -17.21 -6.90
CA MET A 200 2.02 -17.42 -7.22
C MET A 200 2.72 -18.28 -6.15
N ASP A 201 2.37 -18.07 -4.87
CA ASP A 201 2.95 -18.84 -3.78
C ASP A 201 2.44 -20.29 -3.76
N LEU A 202 1.14 -20.52 -4.03
CA LEU A 202 0.56 -21.86 -4.21
C LEU A 202 1.20 -22.59 -5.41
N ALA A 203 1.33 -21.91 -6.55
CA ALA A 203 1.99 -22.47 -7.74
C ALA A 203 3.42 -22.92 -7.45
N ARG A 204 4.18 -22.11 -6.71
CA ARG A 204 5.56 -22.40 -6.35
C ARG A 204 5.69 -23.51 -5.30
N ARG A 205 4.92 -23.45 -4.20
CA ARG A 205 5.04 -24.39 -3.07
C ARG A 205 4.43 -25.75 -3.39
N ASN A 206 3.28 -25.76 -4.03
CA ASN A 206 2.46 -26.96 -4.22
C ASN A 206 2.50 -27.48 -5.66
N ASN A 207 3.22 -26.80 -6.56
CA ASN A 207 3.18 -27.04 -8.00
C ASN A 207 1.75 -26.96 -8.55
N ASP A 208 0.95 -26.04 -8.00
CA ASP A 208 -0.47 -25.84 -8.35
C ASP A 208 -0.58 -25.14 -9.70
N SER A 209 -0.92 -25.92 -10.73
CA SER A 209 -1.07 -25.41 -12.10
C SER A 209 -2.32 -24.54 -12.27
N GLN A 210 -3.39 -24.76 -11.50
CA GLN A 210 -4.57 -23.91 -11.53
C GLN A 210 -4.26 -22.53 -10.96
N ALA A 211 -3.62 -22.45 -9.81
CA ALA A 211 -3.19 -21.20 -9.23
C ALA A 211 -2.22 -20.44 -10.15
N ALA A 212 -1.27 -21.16 -10.78
CA ALA A 212 -0.38 -20.55 -11.78
C ALA A 212 -1.16 -19.96 -12.96
N HIS A 213 -2.16 -20.67 -13.48
CA HIS A 213 -2.99 -20.19 -14.58
C HIS A 213 -3.80 -18.96 -14.18
N MET A 214 -4.45 -18.97 -13.01
CA MET A 214 -5.22 -17.82 -12.51
C MET A 214 -4.35 -16.54 -12.41
N ALA A 215 -3.16 -16.67 -11.83
CA ALA A 215 -2.23 -15.54 -11.73
C ALA A 215 -1.77 -15.03 -13.12
N GLN A 216 -1.37 -15.92 -14.02
CA GLN A 216 -0.88 -15.55 -15.34
C GLN A 216 -1.98 -14.93 -16.22
N GLN A 217 -3.21 -15.46 -16.17
CA GLN A 217 -4.34 -14.90 -16.89
C GLN A 217 -4.64 -13.47 -16.37
N THR A 218 -4.76 -13.29 -15.05
CA THR A 218 -4.99 -11.96 -14.46
C THR A 218 -3.93 -10.97 -14.87
N LEU A 219 -2.64 -11.36 -14.83
CA LEU A 219 -1.54 -10.48 -15.22
C LEU A 219 -1.56 -10.12 -16.72
N THR A 220 -1.99 -11.05 -17.58
CA THR A 220 -2.11 -10.79 -19.01
C THR A 220 -3.26 -9.83 -19.30
N GLU A 221 -4.42 -10.04 -18.68
CA GLU A 221 -5.57 -9.15 -18.84
C GLU A 221 -5.32 -7.76 -18.24
N GLN A 222 -4.63 -7.66 -17.11
CA GLN A 222 -4.25 -6.38 -16.49
C GLN A 222 -3.41 -5.48 -17.42
N LEU A 223 -2.71 -6.02 -18.42
CA LEU A 223 -1.96 -5.22 -19.40
C LEU A 223 -2.85 -4.25 -20.18
N HIS A 224 -4.15 -4.49 -20.29
CA HIS A 224 -5.11 -3.56 -20.89
C HIS A 224 -5.22 -2.24 -20.13
N LEU A 225 -4.88 -2.23 -18.84
CA LEU A 225 -4.85 -1.01 -18.02
C LEU A 225 -3.50 -0.30 -18.04
N LEU A 226 -2.51 -0.81 -18.76
CA LEU A 226 -1.21 -0.12 -18.91
C LEU A 226 -1.37 1.02 -19.93
N ASP A 227 -1.03 2.25 -19.54
CA ASP A 227 -1.07 3.41 -20.43
C ASP A 227 0.00 3.30 -21.53
N PRO A 228 -0.39 3.18 -22.80
CA PRO A 228 0.57 2.95 -23.88
C PRO A 228 1.45 4.17 -24.17
N ALA A 229 1.02 5.39 -23.80
CA ALA A 229 1.77 6.61 -24.10
C ALA A 229 2.77 6.94 -22.99
N TRP A 230 2.33 6.96 -21.74
CA TRP A 230 3.17 7.39 -20.62
C TRP A 230 3.64 6.27 -19.69
N GLY A 231 3.08 5.07 -19.87
CA GLY A 231 3.23 3.99 -18.89
C GLY A 231 2.44 4.27 -17.62
N GLY A 232 2.69 3.44 -16.61
CA GLY A 232 1.83 3.39 -15.43
C GLY A 232 0.50 2.71 -15.72
N VAL A 233 -0.24 2.39 -14.68
CA VAL A 233 -1.53 1.69 -14.79
C VAL A 233 -2.68 2.61 -14.42
N TYR A 234 -3.78 2.50 -15.14
CA TYR A 234 -5.06 3.09 -14.77
C TYR A 234 -5.64 2.36 -13.55
N GLN A 235 -6.56 3.00 -12.84
CA GLN A 235 -7.02 2.50 -11.55
C GLN A 235 -7.75 1.16 -11.67
N TYR A 236 -8.78 1.08 -12.50
CA TYR A 236 -9.59 -0.11 -12.75
C TYR A 236 -10.34 0.03 -14.06
N SER A 237 -11.00 -1.06 -14.50
CA SER A 237 -11.98 -1.07 -15.58
C SER A 237 -13.37 -1.41 -15.05
N THR A 238 -14.40 -0.84 -15.63
CA THR A 238 -15.82 -1.13 -15.34
C THR A 238 -16.41 -2.16 -16.30
N ASP A 239 -17.74 -2.40 -16.21
CA ASP A 239 -18.52 -3.25 -17.12
C ASP A 239 -18.13 -4.74 -17.08
N GLY A 240 -17.37 -5.17 -16.07
CA GLY A 240 -16.96 -6.57 -15.89
C GLY A 240 -15.89 -7.04 -16.88
N ASP A 241 -15.30 -6.14 -17.66
CA ASP A 241 -14.19 -6.43 -18.57
C ASP A 241 -13.00 -5.47 -18.37
N TRP A 242 -11.98 -5.55 -19.23
CA TRP A 242 -10.75 -4.76 -19.11
C TRP A 242 -10.68 -3.58 -20.09
N ASN A 243 -11.80 -3.22 -20.75
CA ASN A 243 -11.80 -2.30 -21.88
C ASN A 243 -12.39 -0.91 -21.57
N SER A 244 -12.93 -0.74 -20.37
CA SER A 244 -13.55 0.51 -19.91
C SER A 244 -12.75 1.16 -18.75
N PRO A 245 -11.51 1.63 -18.99
CA PRO A 245 -10.61 2.08 -17.92
C PRO A 245 -11.06 3.39 -17.27
N HIS A 246 -10.90 3.46 -15.97
CA HIS A 246 -10.87 4.67 -15.18
C HIS A 246 -9.44 5.18 -15.10
N PHE A 247 -9.20 6.40 -15.58
CA PHE A 247 -7.88 6.90 -15.95
C PHE A 247 -7.06 7.45 -14.78
N GLU A 248 -7.58 7.41 -13.56
CA GLU A 248 -6.84 7.78 -12.35
C GLU A 248 -5.56 6.95 -12.22
N LYS A 249 -4.47 7.60 -11.83
CA LYS A 249 -3.18 6.92 -11.57
C LYS A 249 -2.70 7.22 -10.16
N ILE A 250 -3.05 6.35 -9.22
CA ILE A 250 -2.73 6.48 -7.80
C ILE A 250 -1.51 5.65 -7.43
N MET A 251 -0.71 6.12 -6.48
CA MET A 251 0.58 5.49 -6.14
C MET A 251 0.44 4.03 -5.72
N GLN A 252 -0.58 3.66 -4.95
CA GLN A 252 -0.76 2.28 -4.51
C GLN A 252 -0.87 1.32 -5.69
N MET A 253 -1.71 1.68 -6.69
CA MET A 253 -1.87 0.87 -7.90
C MET A 253 -0.57 0.76 -8.68
N GLN A 254 0.18 1.86 -8.82
CA GLN A 254 1.47 1.83 -9.51
C GLN A 254 2.46 0.91 -8.78
N ALA A 255 2.59 1.07 -7.47
CA ALA A 255 3.54 0.33 -6.67
C ALA A 255 3.23 -1.18 -6.64
N GLU A 256 1.97 -1.56 -6.37
CA GLU A 256 1.61 -2.97 -6.28
C GLU A 256 1.66 -3.68 -7.64
N ASN A 257 1.26 -3.01 -8.73
CA ASN A 257 1.45 -3.54 -10.08
C ASN A 257 2.95 -3.72 -10.41
N LEU A 258 3.79 -2.71 -10.13
CA LEU A 258 5.25 -2.81 -10.33
C LEU A 258 5.83 -3.98 -9.55
N ARG A 259 5.43 -4.16 -8.29
CA ARG A 259 5.88 -5.25 -7.41
C ARG A 259 5.50 -6.62 -7.95
N ILE A 260 4.23 -6.80 -8.29
CA ILE A 260 3.71 -8.09 -8.75
C ILE A 260 4.25 -8.47 -10.12
N TYR A 261 4.31 -7.55 -11.09
CA TYR A 261 4.94 -7.83 -12.39
C TYR A 261 6.43 -8.19 -12.26
N SER A 262 7.15 -7.56 -11.34
CA SER A 262 8.55 -7.89 -11.05
C SER A 262 8.72 -9.30 -10.46
N LEU A 263 7.85 -9.69 -9.53
CA LEU A 263 7.81 -11.05 -8.97
C LEU A 263 7.45 -12.08 -10.04
N ALA A 264 6.44 -11.77 -10.87
CA ALA A 264 5.98 -12.64 -11.95
C ALA A 264 7.08 -12.84 -13.02
N TYR A 265 7.80 -11.78 -13.36
CA TYR A 265 8.98 -11.92 -14.24
C TYR A 265 10.03 -12.83 -13.62
N SER A 266 10.32 -12.70 -12.33
CA SER A 266 11.26 -13.60 -11.64
C SER A 266 10.77 -15.06 -11.63
N ALA A 267 9.44 -15.27 -11.55
CA ALA A 267 8.83 -16.60 -11.51
C ALA A 267 8.87 -17.30 -12.89
N TRP A 268 8.41 -16.62 -13.92
CA TRP A 268 8.10 -17.23 -15.23
C TRP A 268 8.99 -16.75 -16.38
N GLY A 269 9.76 -15.67 -16.19
CA GLY A 269 10.66 -15.13 -17.22
C GLY A 269 9.93 -14.49 -18.41
N ASN A 270 8.62 -14.23 -18.31
CA ASN A 270 7.85 -13.62 -19.39
C ASN A 270 8.31 -12.17 -19.63
N PRO A 271 8.80 -11.81 -20.85
CA PRO A 271 9.30 -10.47 -21.14
C PRO A 271 8.21 -9.39 -21.08
N GLU A 272 6.93 -9.72 -21.29
CA GLU A 272 5.82 -8.76 -21.18
C GLU A 272 5.65 -8.27 -19.73
N TYR A 273 5.89 -9.13 -18.74
CA TYR A 273 5.85 -8.74 -17.33
C TYR A 273 6.99 -7.77 -16.98
N LEU A 274 8.18 -8.01 -17.51
CA LEU A 274 9.30 -7.07 -17.34
C LEU A 274 9.00 -5.73 -18.04
N HIS A 275 8.44 -5.79 -19.25
CA HIS A 275 8.04 -4.58 -19.98
C HIS A 275 7.02 -3.76 -19.18
N ALA A 276 5.97 -4.39 -18.65
CA ALA A 276 4.97 -3.70 -17.82
C ALA A 276 5.62 -3.04 -16.58
N ALA A 277 6.50 -3.78 -15.87
CA ALA A 277 7.23 -3.23 -14.72
C ALA A 277 8.10 -2.02 -15.12
N GLN A 278 8.79 -2.08 -16.27
CA GLN A 278 9.62 -0.99 -16.76
C GLN A 278 8.79 0.24 -17.18
N GLU A 279 7.62 0.05 -17.80
CA GLU A 279 6.72 1.12 -18.17
C GLU A 279 6.10 1.81 -16.94
N ILE A 280 5.75 1.05 -15.90
CA ILE A 280 5.30 1.63 -14.64
C ILE A 280 6.44 2.45 -14.00
N ARG A 281 7.67 1.91 -13.95
CA ARG A 281 8.84 2.68 -13.46
C ARG A 281 9.08 3.94 -14.29
N ARG A 282 8.94 3.85 -15.62
CA ARG A 282 9.08 5.01 -16.52
C ARG A 282 8.09 6.11 -16.16
N TYR A 283 6.84 5.75 -15.92
CA TYR A 283 5.79 6.67 -15.47
C TYR A 283 6.14 7.31 -14.13
N LEU A 284 6.47 6.52 -13.12
CA LEU A 284 6.90 7.04 -11.80
C LEU A 284 8.02 8.06 -11.94
N LYS A 285 9.02 7.75 -12.76
CA LYS A 285 10.20 8.60 -12.95
C LYS A 285 9.89 9.89 -13.69
N THR A 286 8.99 9.87 -14.68
CA THR A 286 8.75 11.01 -15.56
C THR A 286 7.67 11.96 -15.05
N LEU A 287 6.68 11.46 -14.30
CA LEU A 287 5.51 12.23 -13.87
C LEU A 287 5.34 12.31 -12.35
N LEU A 288 5.71 11.27 -11.61
CA LEU A 288 5.50 11.23 -10.16
C LEU A 288 6.78 11.39 -9.32
N THR A 289 7.94 11.67 -9.90
CA THR A 289 9.16 11.91 -9.12
C THR A 289 9.38 13.41 -8.89
N SER A 290 9.56 13.81 -7.63
CA SER A 290 9.92 15.16 -7.26
C SER A 290 11.39 15.48 -7.65
N PRO A 291 11.78 16.75 -7.77
CA PRO A 291 13.18 17.12 -8.02
C PRO A 291 14.15 16.59 -6.96
N GLN A 292 13.68 16.29 -5.75
CA GLN A 292 14.48 15.75 -4.65
C GLN A 292 14.53 14.20 -4.64
N GLY A 293 13.80 13.54 -5.53
CA GLY A 293 13.82 12.10 -5.70
C GLY A 293 12.79 11.30 -4.88
N ALA A 294 11.93 11.98 -4.09
CA ALA A 294 10.76 11.36 -3.49
C ALA A 294 9.58 11.38 -4.47
N PHE A 295 8.56 10.58 -4.22
CA PHE A 295 7.43 10.41 -5.13
C PHE A 295 6.22 11.23 -4.70
N TYR A 296 5.53 11.80 -5.69
CA TYR A 296 4.23 12.43 -5.59
C TYR A 296 3.13 11.36 -5.46
N THR A 297 1.92 11.79 -5.05
CA THR A 297 0.85 10.87 -4.61
C THR A 297 0.08 10.25 -5.77
N SER A 298 -0.34 11.07 -6.78
CA SER A 298 -1.26 10.59 -7.82
C SER A 298 -1.28 11.52 -9.03
N GLN A 299 -1.93 11.05 -10.10
CA GLN A 299 -2.32 11.87 -11.25
C GLN A 299 -3.82 11.76 -11.47
N ASP A 300 -4.44 12.89 -11.74
CA ASP A 300 -5.86 13.06 -12.01
C ASP A 300 -6.30 12.34 -13.30
N ALA A 301 -7.53 11.80 -13.30
CA ALA A 301 -8.18 11.27 -14.49
C ALA A 301 -8.57 12.37 -15.48
N ASP A 302 -8.80 13.58 -14.99
CA ASP A 302 -9.36 14.67 -15.77
C ASP A 302 -8.30 15.66 -16.23
N LEU A 303 -8.28 15.95 -17.52
CA LEU A 303 -7.57 17.14 -18.04
C LEU A 303 -8.32 18.43 -17.68
N ILE A 304 -9.64 18.36 -17.68
CA ILE A 304 -10.55 19.42 -17.24
C ILE A 304 -11.51 18.80 -16.22
N ASP A 305 -11.51 19.32 -15.00
CA ASP A 305 -12.31 18.80 -13.90
C ASP A 305 -13.76 18.48 -14.30
N GLY A 306 -14.19 17.25 -14.05
CA GLY A 306 -15.54 16.73 -14.32
C GLY A 306 -15.84 16.44 -15.81
N LYS A 307 -14.83 16.49 -16.69
CA LYS A 307 -14.98 16.09 -18.10
C LYS A 307 -14.25 14.78 -18.35
N HIS A 308 -14.99 13.79 -18.83
CA HIS A 308 -14.44 12.49 -19.18
C HIS A 308 -13.30 12.61 -20.20
N SER A 309 -12.18 11.93 -19.95
CA SER A 309 -10.92 12.13 -20.67
C SER A 309 -10.51 10.97 -21.57
N ALA A 310 -11.44 10.07 -22.00
CA ALA A 310 -11.11 8.92 -22.84
C ALA A 310 -10.40 9.33 -24.15
N ASP A 311 -10.93 10.36 -24.84
CA ASP A 311 -10.34 10.87 -26.09
C ASP A 311 -8.91 11.41 -25.87
N TYR A 312 -8.66 12.01 -24.71
CA TYR A 312 -7.32 12.48 -24.33
C TYR A 312 -6.37 11.31 -24.10
N PHE A 313 -6.78 10.29 -23.34
CA PHE A 313 -5.93 9.14 -23.04
C PHE A 313 -5.71 8.21 -24.26
N ALA A 314 -6.52 8.32 -25.30
CA ALA A 314 -6.28 7.66 -26.59
C ALA A 314 -5.15 8.31 -27.42
N LEU A 315 -4.69 9.53 -27.07
CA LEU A 315 -3.64 10.25 -27.79
C LEU A 315 -2.24 9.76 -27.42
N ASP A 316 -1.28 10.00 -28.32
CA ASP A 316 0.15 9.80 -28.07
C ASP A 316 0.75 10.90 -27.14
N ASP A 317 2.00 10.70 -26.70
CA ASP A 317 2.71 11.62 -25.80
C ASP A 317 2.76 13.07 -26.32
N ALA A 318 3.04 13.25 -27.62
CA ALA A 318 3.20 14.58 -28.21
C ALA A 318 1.87 15.36 -28.24
N ALA A 319 0.78 14.67 -28.60
CA ALA A 319 -0.55 15.25 -28.62
C ALA A 319 -1.08 15.56 -27.20
N ARG A 320 -0.87 14.64 -26.23
CA ARG A 320 -1.23 14.89 -24.84
C ARG A 320 -0.51 16.10 -24.26
N ARG A 321 0.82 16.22 -24.45
CA ARG A 321 1.60 17.37 -23.96
C ARG A 321 1.20 18.70 -24.57
N LYS A 322 0.73 18.68 -25.82
CA LYS A 322 0.21 19.88 -26.49
C LYS A 322 -1.10 20.38 -25.87
N LEU A 323 -1.95 19.47 -25.42
CA LEU A 323 -3.22 19.80 -24.74
C LEU A 323 -3.01 20.15 -23.26
N GLY A 324 -1.97 19.62 -22.63
CA GLY A 324 -1.66 19.76 -21.23
C GLY A 324 -1.47 18.40 -20.56
N VAL A 325 -1.14 18.42 -19.27
CA VAL A 325 -0.97 17.23 -18.44
C VAL A 325 -2.01 17.26 -17.33
N PRO A 326 -2.83 16.22 -17.14
CA PRO A 326 -3.73 16.15 -16.00
C PRO A 326 -2.99 16.43 -14.69
N ARG A 327 -3.68 17.04 -13.76
CA ARG A 327 -3.07 17.49 -12.50
C ARG A 327 -2.38 16.34 -11.79
N VAL A 328 -1.13 16.59 -11.35
CA VAL A 328 -0.40 15.72 -10.45
C VAL A 328 -0.56 16.26 -9.03
N ASP A 329 -1.02 15.42 -8.12
CA ASP A 329 -0.99 15.73 -6.70
C ASP A 329 0.45 15.61 -6.19
N LYS A 330 1.03 16.77 -5.86
CA LYS A 330 2.44 16.91 -5.48
C LYS A 330 2.69 16.75 -3.97
N HIS A 331 1.71 16.29 -3.22
CA HIS A 331 1.97 15.87 -1.85
C HIS A 331 2.93 14.68 -1.85
N ILE A 332 3.77 14.63 -0.82
CA ILE A 332 4.75 13.55 -0.62
C ILE A 332 4.44 12.93 0.73
N TYR A 333 3.73 11.81 0.70
CA TYR A 333 3.34 11.06 1.88
C TYR A 333 4.29 9.89 2.13
N ALA A 334 4.49 9.53 3.41
CA ALA A 334 5.42 8.48 3.79
C ALA A 334 4.95 7.09 3.32
N ARG A 335 3.66 6.81 3.43
CA ARG A 335 3.04 5.53 3.03
C ARG A 335 3.22 5.27 1.54
N GLU A 336 2.86 6.22 0.70
CA GLU A 336 2.92 6.15 -0.77
C GLU A 336 4.36 5.98 -1.25
N ASN A 337 5.29 6.70 -0.64
CA ASN A 337 6.71 6.54 -0.93
C ASN A 337 7.23 5.17 -0.52
N ALA A 338 6.81 4.65 0.64
CA ALA A 338 7.24 3.33 1.11
C ALA A 338 6.72 2.20 0.20
N TRP A 339 5.51 2.31 -0.35
CA TRP A 339 5.01 1.38 -1.36
C TRP A 339 5.86 1.41 -2.63
N ALA A 340 6.16 2.60 -3.15
CA ALA A 340 7.02 2.76 -4.32
C ALA A 340 8.44 2.23 -4.07
N ILE A 341 9.02 2.48 -2.91
CA ILE A 341 10.35 1.96 -2.50
C ILE A 341 10.34 0.43 -2.51
N ASN A 342 9.36 -0.20 -1.86
CA ASN A 342 9.25 -1.66 -1.82
C ASN A 342 9.11 -2.27 -3.22
N ALA A 343 8.33 -1.65 -4.09
CA ALA A 343 8.14 -2.08 -5.48
C ALA A 343 9.44 -1.94 -6.30
N LEU A 344 10.15 -0.83 -6.18
CA LEU A 344 11.44 -0.61 -6.84
C LEU A 344 12.49 -1.61 -6.36
N VAL A 345 12.57 -1.89 -5.05
CA VAL A 345 13.46 -2.92 -4.52
C VAL A 345 13.13 -4.30 -5.09
N THR A 346 11.84 -4.61 -5.29
CA THR A 346 11.42 -5.86 -5.93
C THR A 346 11.83 -5.91 -7.40
N LEU A 347 11.73 -4.80 -8.13
CA LEU A 347 12.23 -4.72 -9.52
C LEU A 347 13.75 -4.85 -9.58
N TYR A 348 14.49 -4.22 -8.64
CA TYR A 348 15.94 -4.42 -8.51
C TYR A 348 16.29 -5.89 -8.26
N ALA A 349 15.58 -6.55 -7.35
CA ALA A 349 15.79 -7.97 -7.07
C ALA A 349 15.60 -8.84 -8.33
N ALA A 350 14.61 -8.52 -9.16
CA ALA A 350 14.32 -9.24 -10.40
C ALA A 350 15.35 -8.98 -11.52
N THR A 351 15.90 -7.76 -11.62
CA THR A 351 16.70 -7.32 -12.78
C THR A 351 18.19 -7.14 -12.48
N GLY A 352 18.55 -6.78 -11.26
CA GLY A 352 19.92 -6.37 -10.89
C GLY A 352 20.29 -4.96 -11.37
N ASP A 353 19.34 -4.15 -11.88
CA ASP A 353 19.60 -2.78 -12.33
C ASP A 353 19.82 -1.83 -11.12
N ALA A 354 21.08 -1.49 -10.85
CA ALA A 354 21.49 -0.64 -9.75
C ALA A 354 20.79 0.74 -9.76
N LYS A 355 20.40 1.28 -10.92
CA LYS A 355 19.68 2.56 -11.00
C LYS A 355 18.29 2.49 -10.37
N VAL A 356 17.70 1.29 -10.35
CA VAL A 356 16.39 1.07 -9.67
C VAL A 356 16.56 1.14 -8.17
N LEU A 357 17.63 0.52 -7.64
CA LEU A 357 17.95 0.59 -6.21
C LEU A 357 18.31 2.03 -5.79
N ASP A 358 19.10 2.75 -6.60
CA ASP A 358 19.43 4.16 -6.36
C ASP A 358 18.17 5.05 -6.28
N ASP A 359 17.15 4.80 -7.13
CA ASP A 359 15.88 5.52 -7.09
C ASP A 359 15.14 5.25 -5.76
N ALA A 360 15.12 3.98 -5.29
CA ALA A 360 14.51 3.58 -4.02
C ALA A 360 15.23 4.19 -2.81
N GLU A 361 16.56 4.12 -2.79
CA GLU A 361 17.37 4.67 -1.68
C GLU A 361 17.24 6.20 -1.58
N ARG A 362 17.21 6.93 -2.71
CA ARG A 362 16.98 8.38 -2.70
C ARG A 362 15.64 8.74 -2.09
N ALA A 363 14.56 8.08 -2.49
CA ALA A 363 13.25 8.30 -1.92
C ALA A 363 13.24 7.99 -0.40
N THR A 364 13.89 6.89 0.00
CA THR A 364 13.99 6.50 1.40
C THR A 364 14.73 7.54 2.23
N HIS A 365 15.87 8.02 1.77
CA HIS A 365 16.65 9.05 2.48
C HIS A 365 15.86 10.37 2.61
N TRP A 366 15.10 10.72 1.56
CA TRP A 366 14.24 11.91 1.63
C TRP A 366 13.15 11.76 2.69
N ILE A 367 12.45 10.61 2.73
CA ILE A 367 11.40 10.35 3.73
C ILE A 367 11.98 10.34 5.15
N VAL A 368 13.12 9.69 5.36
CA VAL A 368 13.79 9.68 6.68
C VAL A 368 14.18 11.09 7.11
N ALA A 369 14.68 11.93 6.19
CA ALA A 369 15.07 13.30 6.52
C ALA A 369 13.87 14.23 6.78
N ASN A 370 12.69 13.99 6.16
CA ASN A 370 11.60 14.96 6.14
C ASN A 370 10.31 14.49 6.86
N ARG A 371 10.17 13.19 7.16
CA ARG A 371 8.95 12.60 7.75
C ARG A 371 9.20 11.86 9.06
N ALA A 372 10.46 11.62 9.46
CA ALA A 372 10.76 10.91 10.70
C ALA A 372 10.22 11.66 11.93
N LEU A 373 9.73 10.87 12.89
CA LEU A 373 9.28 11.29 14.21
C LEU A 373 10.26 10.80 15.29
N PRO A 374 10.35 11.49 16.42
CA PRO A 374 11.10 10.99 17.58
C PRO A 374 10.65 9.57 17.96
N GLY A 375 11.61 8.70 18.20
CA GLY A 375 11.33 7.31 18.58
C GLY A 375 11.19 6.32 17.44
N GLY A 376 11.48 6.73 16.18
CA GLY A 376 11.61 5.84 15.03
C GLY A 376 10.36 5.69 14.18
N GLY A 377 9.33 6.49 14.43
CA GLY A 377 8.12 6.54 13.61
C GLY A 377 8.20 7.54 12.47
N PHE A 378 7.12 7.60 11.69
CA PHE A 378 6.96 8.50 10.54
C PHE A 378 5.60 9.18 10.58
N ARG A 379 5.59 10.47 10.23
CA ARG A 379 4.36 11.20 9.92
C ARG A 379 3.99 10.98 8.45
N HIS A 380 2.72 11.10 8.17
CA HIS A 380 2.19 10.95 6.82
C HIS A 380 2.67 12.07 5.89
N GLY A 381 2.26 13.30 6.18
CA GLY A 381 2.58 14.49 5.41
C GLY A 381 3.44 15.51 6.16
N THR A 382 3.24 16.77 5.84
CA THR A 382 3.85 17.89 6.56
C THR A 382 3.15 18.16 7.89
N GLN A 383 1.85 17.89 7.94
CA GLN A 383 1.00 18.03 9.13
C GLN A 383 0.03 16.83 9.17
N ASP A 384 -0.01 16.14 10.30
CA ASP A 384 -0.92 15.03 10.54
C ASP A 384 -1.97 15.49 11.56
N THR A 385 -3.20 15.67 11.13
CA THR A 385 -4.28 16.16 12.02
C THR A 385 -4.79 15.09 12.98
N ALA A 386 -4.75 13.82 12.58
CA ALA A 386 -5.16 12.66 13.40
C ALA A 386 -4.04 11.61 13.56
N GLY A 387 -2.84 11.90 13.02
CA GLY A 387 -1.68 11.01 13.08
C GLY A 387 -0.91 11.03 14.41
N PRO A 388 0.17 10.24 14.50
CA PRO A 388 0.69 9.41 13.42
C PRO A 388 -0.25 8.27 13.05
N TYR A 389 -0.15 7.79 11.80
CA TYR A 389 -0.97 6.69 11.28
C TYR A 389 -0.17 5.39 11.23
N LEU A 390 -0.86 4.26 11.45
CA LEU A 390 -0.25 2.93 11.38
C LEU A 390 0.24 2.61 9.96
N GLY A 391 -0.54 2.98 8.94
CA GLY A 391 -0.24 2.73 7.53
C GLY A 391 1.13 3.24 7.11
N ASP A 392 1.51 4.48 7.50
CA ASP A 392 2.84 5.03 7.19
C ASP A 392 3.96 4.23 7.84
N ASN A 393 3.77 3.91 9.10
CA ASN A 393 4.79 3.26 9.91
C ASN A 393 5.04 1.82 9.49
N ILE A 394 3.98 1.08 9.14
CA ILE A 394 4.12 -0.30 8.65
C ILE A 394 4.66 -0.35 7.23
N ALA A 395 4.25 0.57 6.35
CA ALA A 395 4.79 0.64 5.01
C ALA A 395 6.30 0.95 5.02
N MET A 396 6.74 1.91 5.85
CA MET A 396 8.16 2.23 6.02
C MET A 396 8.95 1.07 6.63
N ALA A 397 8.40 0.35 7.62
CA ALA A 397 9.05 -0.84 8.18
C ALA A 397 9.27 -1.92 7.09
N ARG A 398 8.27 -2.18 6.25
CA ARG A 398 8.38 -3.11 5.11
C ARG A 398 9.45 -2.65 4.10
N ALA A 399 9.46 -1.37 3.75
CA ALA A 399 10.47 -0.80 2.84
C ALA A 399 11.89 -0.98 3.40
N PHE A 400 12.12 -0.75 4.68
CA PHE A 400 13.41 -0.98 5.32
C PHE A 400 13.82 -2.45 5.34
N ILE A 401 12.89 -3.38 5.62
CA ILE A 401 13.17 -4.83 5.54
C ILE A 401 13.57 -5.20 4.11
N SER A 402 12.87 -4.69 3.10
CA SER A 402 13.19 -4.95 1.70
C SER A 402 14.55 -4.39 1.30
N LEU A 403 14.90 -3.18 1.73
CA LEU A 403 16.22 -2.58 1.52
C LEU A 403 17.34 -3.35 2.21
N TYR A 404 17.10 -3.82 3.45
CA TYR A 404 18.06 -4.71 4.12
C TYR A 404 18.28 -6.00 3.34
N ALA A 405 17.20 -6.66 2.93
CA ALA A 405 17.29 -7.87 2.12
C ALA A 405 18.07 -7.65 0.82
N ALA A 406 17.88 -6.49 0.17
CA ALA A 406 18.50 -6.17 -1.13
C ALA A 406 19.96 -5.71 -1.04
N THR A 407 20.39 -5.16 0.10
CA THR A 407 21.73 -4.53 0.24
C THR A 407 22.62 -5.25 1.25
N GLY A 408 22.03 -5.96 2.21
CA GLY A 408 22.71 -6.45 3.40
C GLY A 408 23.24 -5.35 4.32
N ASP A 409 22.77 -4.10 4.16
CA ASP A 409 23.15 -2.99 5.04
C ASP A 409 22.31 -3.00 6.31
N ARG A 410 22.98 -3.25 7.44
CA ARG A 410 22.35 -3.36 8.77
C ARG A 410 21.70 -2.07 9.26
N ALA A 411 22.02 -0.92 8.68
CA ALA A 411 21.36 0.33 9.00
C ALA A 411 19.86 0.26 8.66
N TRP A 412 19.51 -0.36 7.53
CA TRP A 412 18.11 -0.56 7.15
C TRP A 412 17.36 -1.48 8.11
N LEU A 413 18.01 -2.56 8.57
CA LEU A 413 17.41 -3.43 9.58
C LEU A 413 17.15 -2.69 10.89
N SER A 414 18.11 -1.88 11.35
CA SER A 414 17.96 -1.06 12.55
C SER A 414 16.80 -0.05 12.41
N ASN A 415 16.61 0.53 11.22
CA ASN A 415 15.48 1.41 10.94
C ASN A 415 14.14 0.63 10.97
N ALA A 416 14.10 -0.58 10.41
CA ALA A 416 12.93 -1.45 10.49
C ALA A 416 12.55 -1.79 11.94
N GLU A 417 13.54 -2.17 12.76
CA GLU A 417 13.33 -2.43 14.19
C GLU A 417 12.81 -1.19 14.93
N SER A 418 13.33 0.00 14.60
CA SER A 418 12.91 1.26 15.22
C SER A 418 11.45 1.59 14.87
N ALA A 419 11.06 1.43 13.60
CA ALA A 419 9.68 1.62 13.15
C ALA A 419 8.72 0.61 13.80
N MET A 420 9.11 -0.67 13.88
CA MET A 420 8.28 -1.69 14.54
C MET A 420 8.14 -1.46 16.04
N LYS A 421 9.19 -1.01 16.72
CA LYS A 421 9.11 -0.59 18.14
C LYS A 421 8.21 0.63 18.33
N PHE A 422 8.19 1.55 17.36
CA PHE A 422 7.27 2.69 17.38
C PHE A 422 5.81 2.23 17.21
N ILE A 423 5.55 1.29 16.29
CA ILE A 423 4.23 0.67 16.12
C ILE A 423 3.77 0.01 17.42
N ASP A 424 4.60 -0.81 18.03
CA ASP A 424 4.27 -1.53 19.26
C ASP A 424 3.88 -0.59 20.41
N ARG A 425 4.56 0.54 20.54
CA ARG A 425 4.30 1.52 21.61
C ARG A 425 3.09 2.39 21.38
N ASN A 426 2.73 2.67 20.11
CA ASN A 426 1.79 3.74 19.79
C ASN A 426 0.45 3.24 19.24
N PHE A 427 0.36 2.01 18.70
CA PHE A 427 -0.84 1.55 18.00
C PHE A 427 -1.48 0.29 18.59
N LYS A 428 -1.03 -0.20 19.72
CA LYS A 428 -1.70 -1.35 20.39
C LYS A 428 -3.13 -1.05 20.80
N GLY A 429 -3.41 0.19 21.20
CA GLY A 429 -4.70 0.56 21.79
C GLY A 429 -5.06 -0.29 23.01
N ASP A 430 -6.31 -0.16 23.46
CA ASP A 430 -6.88 -0.96 24.56
C ASP A 430 -7.50 -2.27 24.06
N GLN A 431 -7.44 -2.55 22.77
CA GLN A 431 -8.01 -3.75 22.16
C GLN A 431 -7.18 -5.00 22.52
N PRO A 432 -7.82 -6.16 22.70
CA PRO A 432 -7.12 -7.40 23.05
C PRO A 432 -6.28 -7.95 21.88
N ALA A 433 -6.55 -7.54 20.64
CA ALA A 433 -5.85 -7.96 19.43
C ALA A 433 -5.83 -6.85 18.40
N GLY A 434 -4.92 -6.97 17.42
CA GLY A 434 -4.73 -5.99 16.37
C GLY A 434 -4.01 -4.72 16.82
N PHE A 435 -3.80 -3.84 15.85
CA PHE A 435 -3.21 -2.52 16.00
C PHE A 435 -4.15 -1.50 15.37
N ILE A 436 -4.42 -0.40 16.07
CA ILE A 436 -5.35 0.65 15.64
C ILE A 436 -4.72 1.55 14.57
N THR A 437 -5.53 2.10 13.68
CA THR A 437 -5.07 2.85 12.50
C THR A 437 -4.41 4.20 12.81
N SER A 438 -4.82 4.87 13.91
CA SER A 438 -4.24 6.16 14.30
C SER A 438 -4.14 6.31 15.80
N LYS A 439 -3.30 7.24 16.26
CA LYS A 439 -3.06 7.48 17.70
C LYS A 439 -3.91 8.62 18.26
N ALA A 440 -4.43 9.52 17.44
CA ALA A 440 -5.06 10.74 17.96
C ALA A 440 -6.38 10.46 18.67
N PRO A 441 -6.46 10.65 19.97
CA PRO A 441 -7.68 10.44 20.75
C PRO A 441 -8.59 11.66 20.78
N THR A 442 -8.27 12.74 20.08
CA THR A 442 -8.92 14.05 20.20
C THR A 442 -10.13 14.23 19.30
N ASP A 443 -10.40 13.27 18.42
CA ASP A 443 -11.56 13.31 17.53
C ASP A 443 -12.71 12.53 18.16
N ARG A 444 -13.65 13.23 18.77
CA ARG A 444 -14.80 12.63 19.47
C ARG A 444 -15.76 11.91 18.52
N ALA A 445 -15.75 12.28 17.26
CA ALA A 445 -16.57 11.65 16.22
C ALA A 445 -15.95 10.37 15.66
N TYR A 446 -14.67 10.13 15.93
CA TYR A 446 -13.94 8.98 15.43
C TYR A 446 -13.07 8.33 16.51
N THR A 447 -13.36 7.08 16.82
CA THR A 447 -12.50 6.25 17.69
C THR A 447 -11.66 5.35 16.79
N PRO A 448 -10.34 5.47 16.81
CA PRO A 448 -9.47 4.59 16.03
C PRO A 448 -9.67 3.12 16.41
N HIS A 449 -9.78 2.25 15.41
CA HIS A 449 -9.91 0.80 15.57
C HIS A 449 -8.97 0.08 14.60
N PRO A 450 -8.72 -1.23 14.80
CA PRO A 450 -7.87 -1.99 13.90
C PRO A 450 -8.53 -2.12 12.51
N GLU A 451 -7.73 -1.92 11.46
CA GLU A 451 -8.10 -2.18 10.07
C GLU A 451 -7.43 -3.45 9.55
N ARG A 452 -8.09 -4.15 8.64
CA ARG A 452 -7.64 -5.46 8.15
C ARG A 452 -6.29 -5.38 7.45
N ASP A 453 -6.15 -4.51 6.46
CA ASP A 453 -4.98 -4.50 5.58
C ASP A 453 -3.73 -3.97 6.29
N GLU A 454 -3.89 -2.98 7.18
CA GLU A 454 -2.80 -2.53 8.04
C GLU A 454 -2.34 -3.66 8.98
N ASN A 455 -3.26 -4.42 9.55
CA ASN A 455 -2.92 -5.54 10.43
C ASN A 455 -2.32 -6.73 9.67
N VAL A 456 -2.71 -7.00 8.42
CA VAL A 456 -2.00 -7.91 7.52
C VAL A 456 -0.55 -7.45 7.33
N GLY A 457 -0.36 -6.16 7.07
CA GLY A 457 0.97 -5.56 6.97
C GLY A 457 1.82 -5.79 8.22
N VAL A 458 1.25 -5.54 9.42
CA VAL A 458 1.96 -5.79 10.69
C VAL A 458 2.26 -7.27 10.88
N ALA A 459 1.30 -8.16 10.63
CA ALA A 459 1.48 -9.61 10.79
C ALA A 459 2.65 -10.11 9.94
N ARG A 460 2.68 -9.78 8.66
CA ARG A 460 3.70 -10.23 7.70
C ARG A 460 5.07 -9.60 7.98
N ALA A 461 5.15 -8.28 8.20
CA ALA A 461 6.42 -7.60 8.43
C ALA A 461 7.05 -7.97 9.77
N ALA A 462 6.26 -8.05 10.84
CA ALA A 462 6.76 -8.45 12.15
C ALA A 462 7.24 -9.91 12.16
N ASN A 463 6.52 -10.82 11.48
CA ASN A 463 6.94 -12.20 11.32
C ASN A 463 8.30 -12.31 10.59
N LEU A 464 8.44 -11.62 9.46
CA LEU A 464 9.71 -11.64 8.72
C LEU A 464 10.86 -10.99 9.53
N LEU A 465 10.58 -9.90 10.24
CA LEU A 465 11.57 -9.25 11.10
C LEU A 465 11.99 -10.13 12.29
N PHE A 466 11.08 -10.92 12.85
CA PHE A 466 11.42 -11.95 13.82
C PHE A 466 12.46 -12.93 13.26
N HIS A 467 12.27 -13.43 12.06
CA HIS A 467 13.22 -14.33 11.43
C HIS A 467 14.59 -13.67 11.17
N TYR A 468 14.62 -12.39 10.82
CA TYR A 468 15.89 -11.66 10.64
C TYR A 468 16.63 -11.38 11.94
N THR A 469 15.93 -11.22 13.07
CA THR A 469 16.52 -10.71 14.33
C THR A 469 16.54 -11.72 15.48
N GLY A 470 15.68 -12.75 15.44
CA GLY A 470 15.44 -13.67 16.56
C GLY A 470 14.71 -13.02 17.75
N ASN A 471 14.23 -11.77 17.62
CA ASN A 471 13.60 -11.05 18.71
C ASN A 471 12.13 -11.41 18.86
N GLN A 472 11.81 -12.10 19.94
CA GLN A 472 10.47 -12.60 20.28
C GLN A 472 9.37 -11.51 20.33
N ALA A 473 9.74 -10.24 20.56
CA ALA A 473 8.77 -9.16 20.57
C ALA A 473 8.08 -9.00 19.19
N TYR A 474 8.80 -9.25 18.10
CA TYR A 474 8.21 -9.17 16.76
C TYR A 474 7.31 -10.37 16.44
N GLU A 475 7.65 -11.56 16.92
CA GLU A 475 6.74 -12.71 16.84
C GLU A 475 5.43 -12.43 17.59
N GLN A 476 5.50 -11.84 18.78
CA GLN A 476 4.32 -11.45 19.56
C GLN A 476 3.48 -10.39 18.84
N MET A 477 4.11 -9.43 18.15
CA MET A 477 3.41 -8.44 17.33
C MET A 477 2.67 -9.10 16.17
N SER A 478 3.33 -10.01 15.45
CA SER A 478 2.71 -10.78 14.37
C SER A 478 1.52 -11.59 14.87
N GLN A 479 1.67 -12.31 15.96
CA GLN A 479 0.60 -13.08 16.59
C GLN A 479 -0.56 -12.21 17.08
N ARG A 480 -0.27 -11.00 17.62
CA ARG A 480 -1.31 -10.05 18.03
C ARG A 480 -2.16 -9.59 16.83
N ALA A 481 -1.52 -9.24 15.72
CA ALA A 481 -2.20 -8.85 14.48
C ALA A 481 -3.02 -10.03 13.93
N MET A 482 -2.44 -11.23 13.88
CA MET A 482 -3.13 -12.43 13.39
C MET A 482 -4.33 -12.82 14.24
N ARG A 483 -4.33 -12.65 15.57
CA ARG A 483 -5.54 -12.89 16.38
C ARG A 483 -6.70 -11.98 16.00
N TYR A 484 -6.43 -10.74 15.60
CA TYR A 484 -7.46 -9.86 15.05
C TYR A 484 -7.97 -10.37 13.70
N LEU A 485 -7.05 -10.71 12.79
CA LEU A 485 -7.38 -11.21 11.46
C LEU A 485 -8.10 -12.56 11.48
N ALA A 486 -7.86 -13.38 12.49
CA ALA A 486 -8.54 -14.66 12.67
C ALA A 486 -9.95 -14.54 13.28
N ALA A 487 -10.38 -13.33 13.66
CA ALA A 487 -11.75 -13.08 14.09
C ALA A 487 -12.69 -13.06 12.88
N LYS A 488 -13.72 -13.93 12.92
CA LYS A 488 -14.63 -14.16 11.80
C LYS A 488 -15.20 -12.89 11.12
N PRO A 489 -15.66 -11.86 11.83
CA PRO A 489 -16.19 -10.65 11.19
C PRO A 489 -15.18 -9.89 10.33
N VAL A 490 -13.89 -9.96 10.65
CA VAL A 490 -12.82 -9.24 9.95
C VAL A 490 -12.59 -9.78 8.54
N VAL A 491 -12.77 -11.09 8.35
CA VAL A 491 -12.48 -11.79 7.08
C VAL A 491 -13.73 -12.14 6.26
N TYR A 492 -14.90 -11.69 6.66
CA TYR A 492 -16.13 -11.93 5.89
C TYR A 492 -16.17 -11.17 4.57
N ARG A 493 -15.38 -10.11 4.43
CA ARG A 493 -15.26 -9.35 3.19
C ARG A 493 -14.38 -10.09 2.20
N LEU A 494 -14.84 -10.24 0.99
CA LEU A 494 -14.12 -10.85 -0.13
C LEU A 494 -13.36 -9.76 -0.91
N PRO A 495 -12.19 -10.11 -1.45
CA PRO A 495 -11.35 -11.27 -1.18
C PRO A 495 -10.53 -11.11 0.11
N ALA A 496 -10.19 -12.22 0.78
CA ALA A 496 -9.36 -12.24 1.99
C ALA A 496 -8.01 -12.96 1.76
N SER A 497 -7.48 -12.88 0.55
CA SER A 497 -6.22 -13.53 0.15
C SER A 497 -5.01 -12.99 0.90
N SER A 498 -5.02 -11.70 1.28
CA SER A 498 -4.02 -11.10 2.16
C SER A 498 -3.92 -11.79 3.52
N VAL A 499 -5.07 -12.20 4.08
CA VAL A 499 -5.13 -12.93 5.35
C VAL A 499 -4.62 -14.36 5.20
N LEU A 500 -4.94 -15.02 4.07
CA LEU A 500 -4.39 -16.36 3.74
C LEU A 500 -2.87 -16.31 3.57
N LEU A 501 -2.32 -15.27 2.96
CA LEU A 501 -0.87 -15.06 2.88
C LEU A 501 -0.25 -14.89 4.27
N ALA A 502 -0.84 -14.07 5.13
CA ALA A 502 -0.33 -13.85 6.49
C ALA A 502 -0.37 -15.15 7.32
N ASP A 503 -1.45 -15.92 7.23
CA ASP A 503 -1.59 -17.22 7.90
C ASP A 503 -0.57 -18.25 7.40
N LEU A 504 -0.34 -18.30 6.09
CA LEU A 504 0.67 -19.17 5.47
C LEU A 504 2.09 -18.81 5.90
N GLU A 505 2.42 -17.53 5.96
CA GLU A 505 3.72 -17.03 6.40
C GLU A 505 3.94 -17.27 7.90
N LEU A 506 2.93 -17.09 8.74
CA LEU A 506 3.03 -17.36 10.17
C LEU A 506 3.19 -18.85 10.49
N SER A 507 2.57 -19.71 9.70
CA SER A 507 2.60 -21.18 9.89
C SER A 507 3.79 -21.87 9.24
N SER A 508 4.69 -21.12 8.58
CA SER A 508 5.86 -21.68 7.88
C SER A 508 7.11 -20.81 8.03
N GLU A 509 8.28 -21.43 7.92
CA GLU A 509 9.54 -20.71 7.86
C GLU A 509 9.73 -20.00 6.52
N PRO A 510 10.33 -18.79 6.48
CA PRO A 510 10.72 -18.18 5.22
C PRO A 510 11.80 -18.98 4.53
N LEU A 511 11.86 -18.92 3.20
CA LEU A 511 13.02 -19.42 2.47
C LEU A 511 14.25 -18.63 2.90
N HIS A 512 15.20 -19.28 3.56
CA HIS A 512 16.41 -18.64 4.07
C HIS A 512 17.59 -18.90 3.15
N LEU A 513 18.10 -17.84 2.53
CA LEU A 513 19.24 -17.86 1.62
C LEU A 513 20.36 -16.99 2.17
N THR A 514 21.52 -17.57 2.51
CA THR A 514 22.66 -16.82 3.04
C THR A 514 23.86 -16.95 2.12
N ILE A 515 24.39 -15.83 1.70
CA ILE A 515 25.64 -15.73 0.98
C ILE A 515 26.78 -15.53 1.99
N VAL A 516 27.73 -16.43 1.98
CA VAL A 516 28.94 -16.42 2.82
C VAL A 516 30.11 -16.00 1.97
N GLY A 517 30.67 -14.83 2.22
CA GLY A 517 31.83 -14.30 1.49
C GLY A 517 31.92 -12.79 1.51
N SER A 518 33.06 -12.27 1.06
CA SER A 518 33.31 -10.83 1.02
C SER A 518 32.34 -10.10 0.07
N LYS A 519 31.79 -8.97 0.49
CA LYS A 519 30.97 -8.09 -0.36
C LYS A 519 31.75 -7.52 -1.56
N ASN A 520 33.09 -7.60 -1.53
CA ASN A 520 33.95 -7.21 -2.65
C ASN A 520 34.16 -8.35 -3.66
N ASP A 521 33.76 -9.60 -3.33
CA ASP A 521 33.93 -10.75 -4.23
C ASP A 521 32.84 -10.75 -5.31
N PRO A 522 33.18 -10.74 -6.61
CA PRO A 522 32.23 -10.84 -7.70
C PRO A 522 31.34 -12.11 -7.65
N ILE A 523 31.89 -13.23 -7.18
CA ILE A 523 31.14 -14.49 -7.04
C ILE A 523 30.05 -14.31 -5.98
N ALA A 524 30.39 -13.72 -4.82
CA ALA A 524 29.43 -13.44 -3.77
C ALA A 524 28.31 -12.51 -4.26
N ARG A 525 28.65 -11.47 -5.02
CA ARG A 525 27.65 -10.56 -5.62
C ARG A 525 26.70 -11.27 -6.57
N ASN A 526 27.21 -12.13 -7.45
CA ASN A 526 26.37 -12.89 -8.37
C ASN A 526 25.47 -13.90 -7.65
N LEU A 527 25.97 -14.59 -6.61
CA LEU A 527 25.17 -15.46 -5.76
C LEU A 527 24.07 -14.68 -5.02
N PHE A 528 24.41 -13.50 -4.51
CA PHE A 528 23.46 -12.64 -3.81
C PHE A 528 22.35 -12.16 -4.75
N GLN A 529 22.71 -11.70 -5.96
CA GLN A 529 21.73 -11.29 -6.96
C GLN A 529 20.79 -12.43 -7.36
N GLU A 530 21.32 -13.65 -7.49
CA GLU A 530 20.50 -14.82 -7.81
C GLU A 530 19.57 -15.22 -6.64
N ALA A 531 20.04 -15.10 -5.40
CA ALA A 531 19.19 -15.27 -4.21
C ALA A 531 18.06 -14.24 -4.15
N LEU A 532 18.34 -12.97 -4.46
CA LEU A 532 17.32 -11.92 -4.55
C LEU A 532 16.30 -12.20 -5.65
N ARG A 533 16.73 -12.69 -6.80
CA ARG A 533 15.87 -13.00 -7.96
C ARG A 533 14.93 -14.17 -7.71
N TYR A 534 15.19 -15.03 -6.71
CA TYR A 534 14.30 -16.15 -6.43
C TYR A 534 12.87 -15.68 -6.16
N PRO A 535 11.84 -16.23 -6.87
CA PRO A 535 10.48 -15.69 -6.91
C PRO A 535 9.66 -16.07 -5.66
N SER A 536 10.03 -15.53 -4.51
CA SER A 536 9.28 -15.64 -3.27
C SER A 536 9.24 -14.28 -2.59
N SER A 537 8.07 -13.81 -2.22
CA SER A 537 7.90 -12.62 -1.38
C SER A 537 8.24 -12.91 0.09
N TYR A 538 8.06 -14.16 0.53
CA TYR A 538 8.40 -14.61 1.87
C TYR A 538 9.74 -15.35 1.87
N LYS A 539 10.81 -14.56 1.91
CA LYS A 539 12.21 -15.08 1.97
C LYS A 539 13.07 -14.19 2.86
N ARG A 540 14.03 -14.83 3.53
CA ARG A 540 15.10 -14.20 4.30
C ARG A 540 16.39 -14.32 3.50
N VAL A 541 16.86 -13.21 2.91
CA VAL A 541 18.13 -13.17 2.16
C VAL A 541 19.14 -12.41 2.99
N GLU A 542 20.28 -13.03 3.26
CA GLU A 542 21.33 -12.45 4.08
C GLU A 542 22.70 -12.55 3.38
N TRP A 543 23.53 -11.55 3.64
CA TRP A 543 24.92 -11.57 3.22
C TRP A 543 25.83 -11.53 4.44
N TRP A 544 26.52 -12.65 4.70
CA TRP A 544 27.48 -12.73 5.77
C TRP A 544 28.90 -12.50 5.27
N ASP A 545 29.39 -11.27 5.46
CA ASP A 545 30.83 -10.95 5.37
C ASP A 545 31.40 -11.02 6.79
N SER A 546 32.34 -11.91 7.05
CA SER A 546 32.88 -12.14 8.38
C SER A 546 33.52 -10.89 9.01
N ARG A 547 33.90 -9.90 8.20
CA ARG A 547 34.43 -8.61 8.65
C ARG A 547 33.37 -7.72 9.32
N GLU A 548 32.09 -7.94 9.04
CA GLU A 548 30.96 -7.23 9.65
C GLU A 548 30.47 -7.87 10.96
N GLY A 549 31.12 -8.94 11.40
CA GLY A 549 30.72 -9.69 12.61
C GLY A 549 29.59 -10.67 12.34
N LYS A 550 28.93 -11.13 13.42
CA LYS A 550 27.84 -12.11 13.34
C LYS A 550 26.60 -11.51 12.67
N LEU A 551 25.81 -12.37 12.00
CA LEU A 551 24.47 -12.00 11.53
C LEU A 551 23.56 -11.57 12.71
N PRO A 552 22.57 -10.71 12.46
CA PRO A 552 21.66 -10.24 13.50
C PRO A 552 20.92 -11.38 14.23
N ASN A 553 20.45 -12.38 13.47
CA ASN A 553 19.95 -13.64 14.02
C ASN A 553 20.98 -14.76 13.80
N PRO A 554 21.71 -15.18 14.85
CA PRO A 554 22.74 -16.22 14.75
C PRO A 554 22.16 -17.65 14.86
N ASP A 555 20.94 -17.89 14.38
CA ASP A 555 20.24 -19.18 14.39
C ASP A 555 20.97 -20.28 13.59
N VAL A 556 21.79 -19.86 12.62
CA VAL A 556 22.65 -20.73 11.81
C VAL A 556 24.09 -20.29 11.93
N GLN A 557 25.00 -21.27 12.09
CA GLN A 557 26.45 -21.04 12.06
C GLN A 557 27.02 -21.46 10.71
N TYR A 558 27.67 -20.52 10.04
CA TYR A 558 28.30 -20.76 8.75
C TYR A 558 29.79 -20.99 8.88
N PRO A 559 30.39 -21.92 8.09
CA PRO A 559 31.82 -22.12 8.08
C PRO A 559 32.54 -20.92 7.41
N GLN A 560 33.74 -20.64 7.85
CA GLN A 560 34.66 -19.77 7.09
C GLN A 560 35.11 -20.51 5.86
N LEU A 561 34.82 -19.95 4.69
CA LEU A 561 35.15 -20.54 3.40
C LEU A 561 36.30 -19.79 2.72
N LYS A 562 37.10 -20.49 1.93
CA LYS A 562 38.13 -19.88 1.06
C LYS A 562 37.52 -19.24 -0.20
N VAL A 563 36.35 -19.70 -0.60
CA VAL A 563 35.59 -19.24 -1.79
C VAL A 563 34.18 -18.94 -1.35
N SER A 564 33.63 -17.85 -1.86
CA SER A 564 32.26 -17.46 -1.55
C SER A 564 31.22 -18.51 -1.98
N ALA A 565 30.21 -18.73 -1.17
CA ALA A 565 29.16 -19.71 -1.45
C ALA A 565 27.81 -19.25 -0.90
N ALA A 566 26.72 -19.76 -1.48
CA ALA A 566 25.37 -19.63 -0.96
C ALA A 566 24.98 -20.88 -0.16
N PHE A 567 24.20 -20.68 0.90
CA PHE A 567 23.54 -21.72 1.68
C PHE A 567 22.03 -21.54 1.61
N ILE A 568 21.32 -22.66 1.49
CA ILE A 568 19.86 -22.72 1.52
C ILE A 568 19.50 -23.42 2.81
N CYS A 569 18.85 -22.69 3.73
CA CYS A 569 18.50 -23.21 5.04
C CYS A 569 16.98 -23.34 5.17
N THR A 570 16.53 -24.43 5.76
CA THR A 570 15.13 -24.73 6.04
C THR A 570 15.07 -25.55 7.31
N ASN A 571 14.13 -25.25 8.21
CA ASN A 571 13.94 -25.99 9.46
C ASN A 571 15.27 -26.23 10.23
N ARG A 572 16.12 -25.20 10.34
CA ARG A 572 17.44 -25.22 11.01
C ARG A 572 18.46 -26.18 10.37
N THR A 573 18.21 -26.68 9.16
CA THR A 573 19.12 -27.50 8.38
C THR A 573 19.55 -26.74 7.14
N CYS A 574 20.86 -26.68 6.86
CA CYS A 574 21.38 -26.00 5.67
C CYS A 574 21.89 -27.00 4.63
N SER A 575 21.75 -26.63 3.37
CA SER A 575 22.33 -27.38 2.26
C SER A 575 23.86 -27.39 2.33
N PRO A 576 24.53 -28.33 1.65
CA PRO A 576 25.91 -28.12 1.24
C PRO A 576 26.08 -26.80 0.47
N PRO A 577 27.26 -26.15 0.54
CA PRO A 577 27.49 -24.87 -0.12
C PRO A 577 27.26 -24.94 -1.64
N VAL A 578 26.69 -23.86 -2.18
CA VAL A 578 26.49 -23.66 -3.61
C VAL A 578 27.47 -22.59 -4.07
N TYR A 579 28.36 -22.94 -4.98
CA TYR A 579 29.42 -22.05 -5.46
C TYR A 579 29.09 -21.35 -6.78
N ASN A 580 28.20 -21.96 -7.58
CA ASN A 580 27.82 -21.44 -8.89
C ASN A 580 26.43 -20.81 -8.83
N PRO A 581 26.26 -19.52 -9.18
CA PRO A 581 24.95 -18.86 -9.20
C PRO A 581 23.90 -19.60 -10.05
N ALA A 582 24.27 -20.17 -11.19
CA ALA A 582 23.34 -20.91 -12.06
C ALA A 582 22.72 -22.15 -11.40
N ASP A 583 23.39 -22.74 -10.40
CA ASP A 583 22.91 -23.93 -9.70
C ASP A 583 21.97 -23.58 -8.52
N LEU A 584 21.97 -22.31 -8.07
CA LEU A 584 21.29 -21.91 -6.86
C LEU A 584 19.77 -22.14 -6.97
N ARG A 585 19.15 -21.61 -8.02
CA ARG A 585 17.70 -21.74 -8.26
C ARG A 585 17.26 -23.20 -8.33
N ALA A 586 17.94 -24.01 -9.15
CA ALA A 586 17.60 -25.44 -9.29
C ALA A 586 17.74 -26.21 -7.98
N LYS A 587 18.71 -25.82 -7.12
CA LYS A 587 18.91 -26.44 -5.82
C LYS A 587 17.84 -26.04 -4.82
N VAL A 588 17.41 -24.77 -4.82
CA VAL A 588 16.26 -24.30 -4.01
C VAL A 588 15.00 -25.05 -4.41
N ASP A 589 14.67 -25.10 -5.70
CA ASP A 589 13.47 -25.78 -6.20
C ASP A 589 13.45 -27.26 -5.81
N ARG A 590 14.62 -27.94 -5.86
CA ARG A 590 14.72 -29.35 -5.45
C ARG A 590 14.46 -29.53 -3.95
N LEU A 591 15.02 -28.66 -3.11
CA LEU A 591 14.84 -28.75 -1.65
C LEU A 591 13.40 -28.48 -1.24
N LEU A 592 12.73 -27.50 -1.88
CA LEU A 592 11.34 -27.19 -1.62
C LEU A 592 10.41 -28.33 -2.08
N LYS A 593 10.67 -28.96 -3.22
CA LYS A 593 9.90 -30.15 -3.69
C LYS A 593 10.03 -31.35 -2.76
N ILE A 594 11.19 -31.56 -2.13
CA ILE A 594 11.38 -32.63 -1.14
C ILE A 594 10.55 -32.35 0.12
N GLN A 595 10.39 -31.09 0.52
CA GLN A 595 9.59 -30.73 1.68
C GLN A 595 8.07 -30.81 1.44
N ALA A 596 7.63 -30.58 0.19
CA ALA A 596 6.21 -30.68 -0.18
C ALA A 596 5.69 -32.14 -0.25
N GLN A 597 6.56 -33.14 -0.24
CA GLN A 597 6.13 -34.53 -0.11
C GLN A 597 5.76 -34.81 1.36
N PRO A 598 4.50 -35.23 1.66
CA PRO A 598 4.13 -35.65 3.00
C PRO A 598 5.11 -36.78 3.41
N SER A 599 5.69 -36.63 4.61
CA SER A 599 6.51 -37.69 5.19
C SER A 599 5.68 -38.98 5.16
N VAL A 600 6.08 -39.93 4.33
CA VAL A 600 5.55 -41.30 4.42
C VAL A 600 5.94 -41.76 5.82
N ALA A 601 4.98 -41.72 6.72
CA ALA A 601 5.18 -42.20 8.08
C ALA A 601 5.73 -43.62 7.96
N ALA A 602 6.94 -43.79 8.45
CA ALA A 602 7.52 -45.10 8.65
C ALA A 602 6.51 -45.92 9.49
N LYS A 603 5.99 -46.96 8.87
CA LYS A 603 5.18 -48.00 9.55
C LYS A 603 6.04 -48.72 10.56
#